data_d6483ad9c57d3a5b86075034c5c6ffb1
#
_entry.id   d6483ad9c57d3a5b86075034c5c6ffb1
#
_cell.length_a   1.000
_cell.length_b   1.000
_cell.length_c   1.000
_cell.angle_alpha   90.00
_cell.angle_beta   90.00
_cell.angle_gamma   90.00
#
_symmetry.space_group_name_H-M   'P 1'
#
loop_
_entity.id
_entity.type
_entity.pdbx_description
1 polymer ?
#
loop_
_entity_poly.entity_id
_entity_poly.type
_entity_poly.pdbx_seq_one_letter_code
_entity_poly.pdbx_strand_id
1 'polypeptide(L)'
;MFKEINVRELDRSPIQMISDDWALLTAGKEGDWNTMTVSWGGVGELWGKDVVFVFVRPQRYTLEFMEKYDEFTLSFFDGEYKKELGICGAKSGRDIDKAAETGLVPEYIDNAVTFKQAKKVLVCKKVAFKDMTPDGFLDSSIEKW
;
A
#
# COMPACT_ATOMS: atom_id res chain seq x y z
N MET A 1 7.86 -4.07 -17.99
CA MET A 1 7.76 -5.42 -17.38
C MET A 1 8.55 -5.45 -16.09
N PHE A 2 7.99 -6.04 -15.05
CA PHE A 2 8.67 -6.16 -13.75
C PHE A 2 9.61 -7.37 -13.74
N LYS A 3 10.74 -7.20 -13.04
CA LYS A 3 11.71 -8.25 -12.79
C LYS A 3 11.71 -8.53 -11.29
N GLU A 4 11.66 -9.80 -10.92
CA GLU A 4 11.73 -10.21 -9.51
C GLU A 4 13.13 -9.99 -8.95
N ILE A 5 13.20 -9.37 -7.76
CA ILE A 5 14.43 -9.23 -6.97
C ILE A 5 14.16 -9.64 -5.53
N ASN A 6 15.21 -9.86 -4.78
CA ASN A 6 15.10 -10.07 -3.35
C ASN A 6 14.80 -8.75 -2.65
N VAL A 7 13.86 -8.74 -1.70
CA VAL A 7 13.51 -7.53 -0.95
C VAL A 7 14.71 -6.90 -0.23
N ARG A 8 15.70 -7.73 0.12
CA ARG A 8 16.95 -7.27 0.77
C ARG A 8 17.89 -6.51 -0.17
N GLU A 9 17.61 -6.52 -1.46
CA GLU A 9 18.34 -5.75 -2.48
C GLU A 9 17.79 -4.35 -2.71
N LEU A 10 16.78 -3.92 -1.93
CA LEU A 10 16.28 -2.56 -2.00
C LEU A 10 17.40 -1.57 -1.68
N ASP A 11 17.58 -0.60 -2.57
CA ASP A 11 18.69 0.37 -2.55
C ASP A 11 18.35 1.69 -1.83
N ARG A 12 17.15 1.80 -1.30
CA ARG A 12 16.69 2.97 -0.56
C ARG A 12 16.09 2.53 0.78
N SER A 13 16.28 3.34 1.81
CA SER A 13 15.70 3.06 3.13
C SER A 13 14.18 2.88 3.04
N PRO A 14 13.60 1.80 3.57
CA PRO A 14 12.16 1.63 3.62
C PRO A 14 11.42 2.78 4.33
N ILE A 15 12.06 3.41 5.31
CA ILE A 15 11.49 4.58 5.98
C ILE A 15 11.29 5.71 4.98
N GLN A 16 12.32 6.00 4.17
CA GLN A 16 12.23 7.04 3.14
C GLN A 16 11.24 6.68 2.03
N MET A 17 11.23 5.42 1.61
CA MET A 17 10.29 4.94 0.60
C MET A 17 8.84 5.17 1.03
N ILE A 18 8.53 4.89 2.28
CA ILE A 18 7.17 4.99 2.82
C ILE A 18 6.84 6.41 3.25
N SER A 19 7.70 7.04 4.05
CA SER A 19 7.46 8.38 4.63
C SER A 19 7.56 9.50 3.60
N ASP A 20 8.57 9.44 2.75
CA ASP A 20 8.92 10.55 1.85
C ASP A 20 8.38 10.35 0.44
N ASP A 21 8.58 9.15 -0.12
CA ASP A 21 8.17 8.86 -1.50
C ASP A 21 6.69 8.47 -1.59
N TRP A 22 6.15 7.89 -0.55
CA TRP A 22 4.82 7.31 -0.45
C TRP A 22 4.66 6.06 -1.32
N ALA A 23 3.61 5.30 -1.05
CA ALA A 23 3.25 4.13 -1.83
C ALA A 23 1.75 4.07 -2.07
N LEU A 24 1.35 3.31 -3.08
CA LEU A 24 -0.02 2.86 -3.24
C LEU A 24 -0.16 1.47 -2.64
N LEU A 25 -1.05 1.35 -1.65
CA LEU A 25 -1.51 0.06 -1.13
C LEU A 25 -2.70 -0.35 -1.97
N THR A 26 -2.57 -1.47 -2.67
CA THR A 26 -3.62 -1.97 -3.56
C THR A 26 -3.98 -3.39 -3.16
N ALA A 27 -5.27 -3.65 -2.99
CA ALA A 27 -5.78 -4.98 -2.68
C ALA A 27 -6.90 -5.33 -3.64
N GLY A 28 -7.04 -6.62 -3.94
CA GLY A 28 -8.04 -7.12 -4.85
C GLY A 28 -7.43 -7.94 -5.98
N LYS A 29 -8.20 -8.07 -7.04
CA LYS A 29 -7.82 -8.79 -8.27
C LYS A 29 -8.32 -8.03 -9.48
N GLU A 30 -7.98 -8.49 -10.67
CA GLU A 30 -8.51 -7.92 -11.91
C GLU A 30 -10.04 -7.83 -11.86
N GLY A 31 -10.56 -6.65 -12.12
CA GLY A 31 -12.00 -6.38 -12.12
C GLY A 31 -12.61 -6.06 -10.75
N ASP A 32 -11.87 -6.26 -9.65
CA ASP A 32 -12.38 -5.99 -8.30
C ASP A 32 -11.21 -5.62 -7.36
N TRP A 33 -10.81 -4.35 -7.38
CA TRP A 33 -9.69 -3.86 -6.58
C TRP A 33 -9.88 -2.40 -6.18
N ASN A 34 -9.15 -1.99 -5.17
CA ASN A 34 -9.05 -0.59 -4.78
C ASN A 34 -7.62 -0.27 -4.31
N THR A 35 -7.27 1.00 -4.38
CA THR A 35 -5.96 1.50 -3.98
C THR A 35 -6.09 2.73 -3.10
N MET A 36 -5.12 2.91 -2.21
CA MET A 36 -5.00 4.10 -1.38
C MET A 36 -3.53 4.46 -1.20
N THR A 37 -3.26 5.74 -1.01
CA THR A 37 -1.90 6.18 -0.67
C THR A 37 -1.61 5.89 0.80
N VAL A 38 -0.43 5.36 1.06
CA VAL A 38 0.09 5.12 2.41
C VAL A 38 1.43 5.83 2.59
N SER A 39 1.63 6.36 3.80
CA SER A 39 2.89 6.93 4.25
C SER A 39 3.30 6.43 5.63
N TRP A 40 2.62 5.42 6.13
CA TRP A 40 2.90 4.73 7.38
C TRP A 40 3.13 3.25 7.12
N GLY A 41 4.07 2.67 7.83
CA GLY A 41 4.38 1.27 7.69
C GLY A 41 5.87 1.00 7.79
N GLY A 42 6.26 -0.20 7.42
CA GLY A 42 7.66 -0.59 7.45
C GLY A 42 7.89 -1.91 6.75
N VAL A 43 9.18 -2.21 6.57
CA VAL A 43 9.67 -3.49 6.07
C VAL A 43 10.66 -4.01 7.10
N GLY A 44 10.48 -5.25 7.52
CA GLY A 44 11.35 -5.81 8.54
C GLY A 44 11.23 -7.31 8.65
N GLU A 45 11.63 -7.85 9.79
CA GLU A 45 11.62 -9.28 10.09
C GLU A 45 10.59 -9.59 11.15
N LEU A 46 9.79 -10.63 10.93
CA LEU A 46 8.88 -11.16 11.93
C LEU A 46 8.67 -12.65 11.66
N TRP A 47 8.78 -13.46 12.69
CA TRP A 47 8.61 -14.92 12.63
C TRP A 47 9.52 -15.62 11.61
N GLY A 48 10.76 -15.11 11.46
CA GLY A 48 11.71 -15.65 10.50
C GLY A 48 11.38 -15.35 9.04
N LYS A 49 10.59 -14.30 8.80
CA LYS A 49 10.17 -13.87 7.45
C LYS A 49 10.49 -12.41 7.22
N ASP A 50 10.83 -12.09 5.99
CA ASP A 50 10.86 -10.70 5.54
C ASP A 50 9.40 -10.25 5.32
N VAL A 51 8.97 -9.26 6.09
CA VAL A 51 7.57 -8.84 6.12
C VAL A 51 7.40 -7.34 5.89
N VAL A 52 6.19 -6.98 5.46
CA VAL A 52 5.73 -5.61 5.34
C VAL A 52 4.67 -5.37 6.41
N PHE A 53 4.76 -4.23 7.08
CA PHE A 53 3.72 -3.75 7.98
C PHE A 53 2.97 -2.61 7.30
N VAL A 54 1.66 -2.73 7.19
CA VAL A 54 0.81 -1.66 6.67
C VAL A 54 -0.27 -1.32 7.68
N PHE A 55 -0.67 -0.05 7.70
CA PHE A 55 -1.70 0.45 8.60
C PHE A 55 -2.83 1.02 7.78
N VAL A 56 -4.04 0.53 8.00
CA VAL A 56 -5.24 0.94 7.24
C VAL A 56 -6.26 1.47 8.23
N ARG A 57 -6.60 2.76 8.11
CA ARG A 57 -7.62 3.35 8.98
C ARG A 57 -9.00 2.82 8.63
N PRO A 58 -9.91 2.69 9.63
CA PRO A 58 -11.21 2.04 9.45
C PRO A 58 -12.09 2.68 8.36
N GLN A 59 -11.95 3.99 8.13
CA GLN A 59 -12.76 4.72 7.17
C GLN A 59 -12.30 4.53 5.71
N ARG A 60 -11.13 3.92 5.47
CA ARG A 60 -10.61 3.75 4.12
C ARG A 60 -11.32 2.62 3.39
N TYR A 61 -11.77 2.90 2.17
CA TYR A 61 -12.45 1.91 1.34
C TYR A 61 -11.57 0.68 1.03
N THR A 62 -10.27 0.88 0.90
CA THR A 62 -9.31 -0.22 0.64
C THR A 62 -9.34 -1.28 1.74
N LEU A 63 -9.76 -0.94 2.98
CA LEU A 63 -9.87 -1.92 4.05
C LEU A 63 -10.80 -3.09 3.68
N GLU A 64 -11.91 -2.81 3.00
CA GLU A 64 -12.85 -3.88 2.58
C GLU A 64 -12.17 -4.88 1.65
N PHE A 65 -11.28 -4.39 0.77
CA PHE A 65 -10.50 -5.24 -0.14
C PHE A 65 -9.40 -5.99 0.59
N MET A 66 -8.76 -5.37 1.58
CA MET A 66 -7.77 -6.02 2.44
C MET A 66 -8.39 -7.16 3.25
N GLU A 67 -9.63 -7.02 3.68
CA GLU A 67 -10.35 -8.06 4.41
C GLU A 67 -10.81 -9.19 3.49
N LYS A 68 -11.19 -8.85 2.26
CA LYS A 68 -11.74 -9.81 1.28
C LYS A 68 -10.67 -10.67 0.60
N TYR A 69 -9.48 -10.11 0.36
CA TYR A 69 -8.43 -10.77 -0.41
C TYR A 69 -7.18 -11.02 0.42
N ASP A 70 -6.46 -12.11 0.11
CA ASP A 70 -5.25 -12.51 0.84
C ASP A 70 -3.99 -11.80 0.37
N GLU A 71 -4.01 -11.25 -0.84
CA GLU A 71 -2.85 -10.58 -1.43
C GLU A 71 -3.06 -9.08 -1.54
N PHE A 72 -1.96 -8.34 -1.37
CA PHE A 72 -1.93 -6.90 -1.61
C PHE A 72 -0.56 -6.50 -2.15
N THR A 73 -0.48 -5.31 -2.71
CA THR A 73 0.79 -4.74 -3.18
C THR A 73 1.06 -3.40 -2.52
N LEU A 74 2.34 -3.09 -2.37
CA LEU A 74 2.82 -1.73 -2.17
C LEU A 74 3.59 -1.33 -3.43
N SER A 75 3.07 -0.33 -4.13
CA SER A 75 3.67 0.18 -5.37
C SER A 75 4.35 1.51 -5.10
N PHE A 76 5.64 1.60 -5.41
CA PHE A 76 6.48 2.78 -5.21
C PHE A 76 6.85 3.40 -6.55
N PHE A 77 6.88 4.72 -6.60
CA PHE A 77 7.11 5.50 -7.82
C PHE A 77 8.38 6.35 -7.71
N ASP A 78 9.25 6.06 -6.75
CA ASP A 78 10.52 6.75 -6.49
C ASP A 78 10.36 8.28 -6.34
N GLY A 79 9.26 8.71 -5.69
CA GLY A 79 8.97 10.12 -5.47
C GLY A 79 8.31 10.84 -6.65
N GLU A 80 8.11 10.13 -7.76
CA GLU A 80 7.34 10.63 -8.90
C GLU A 80 5.83 10.45 -8.66
N TYR A 81 4.99 11.02 -9.50
CA TYR A 81 3.52 10.88 -9.41
C TYR A 81 2.91 11.34 -8.08
N LYS A 82 3.56 12.29 -7.40
CA LYS A 82 3.06 12.80 -6.10
C LYS A 82 1.66 13.38 -6.17
N LYS A 83 1.33 14.04 -7.27
CA LYS A 83 -0.01 14.59 -7.49
C LYS A 83 -1.05 13.47 -7.55
N GLU A 84 -0.76 12.43 -8.30
CA GLU A 84 -1.62 11.25 -8.49
C GLU A 84 -1.79 10.50 -7.16
N LEU A 85 -0.69 10.31 -6.43
CA LEU A 85 -0.74 9.70 -5.10
C LEU A 85 -1.55 10.56 -4.13
N GLY A 86 -1.44 11.88 -4.22
CA GLY A 86 -2.25 12.81 -3.44
C GLY A 86 -3.75 12.62 -3.67
N ILE A 87 -4.15 12.44 -4.93
CA ILE A 87 -5.55 12.15 -5.30
C ILE A 87 -5.99 10.82 -4.70
N CYS A 88 -5.19 9.77 -4.86
CA CYS A 88 -5.49 8.44 -4.32
C CYS A 88 -5.59 8.42 -2.79
N GLY A 89 -4.88 9.31 -2.11
CA GLY A 89 -4.93 9.46 -0.66
C GLY A 89 -6.10 10.29 -0.16
N ALA A 90 -6.51 11.31 -0.91
CA ALA A 90 -7.54 12.27 -0.49
C ALA A 90 -8.97 11.84 -0.85
N LYS A 91 -9.14 11.10 -1.94
CA LYS A 91 -10.46 10.70 -2.45
C LYS A 91 -10.70 9.21 -2.22
N SER A 92 -11.99 8.84 -2.10
CA SER A 92 -12.40 7.44 -1.96
C SER A 92 -12.68 6.80 -3.31
N GLY A 93 -12.31 5.53 -3.45
CA GLY A 93 -12.70 4.72 -4.61
C GLY A 93 -14.21 4.46 -4.69
N ARG A 94 -14.97 4.77 -3.62
CA ARG A 94 -16.42 4.76 -3.68
C ARG A 94 -16.98 5.89 -4.56
N ASP A 95 -16.24 6.98 -4.67
CA ASP A 95 -16.69 8.20 -5.32
C ASP A 95 -16.07 8.42 -6.70
N ILE A 96 -14.86 7.88 -6.92
CA ILE A 96 -14.11 8.05 -8.17
C ILE A 96 -13.46 6.75 -8.62
N ASP A 97 -13.19 6.67 -9.91
CA ASP A 97 -12.26 5.69 -10.48
C ASP A 97 -10.85 6.29 -10.44
N LYS A 98 -10.05 5.80 -9.50
CA LYS A 98 -8.70 6.35 -9.26
C LYS A 98 -7.76 6.17 -10.45
N ALA A 99 -7.87 5.07 -11.18
CA ALA A 99 -7.07 4.86 -12.39
C ALA A 99 -7.43 5.87 -13.48
N ALA A 100 -8.70 6.08 -13.72
CA ALA A 100 -9.18 7.06 -14.71
C ALA A 100 -8.80 8.49 -14.32
N GLU A 101 -8.94 8.86 -13.04
CA GLU A 101 -8.62 10.21 -12.55
C GLU A 101 -7.12 10.52 -12.61
N THR A 102 -6.27 9.54 -12.40
CA THR A 102 -4.83 9.75 -12.29
C THR A 102 -4.04 9.40 -13.55
N GLY A 103 -4.64 8.62 -14.44
CA GLY A 103 -3.91 8.07 -15.60
C GLY A 103 -2.96 6.92 -15.24
N LEU A 104 -2.96 6.46 -14.00
CA LEU A 104 -2.22 5.27 -13.61
C LEU A 104 -2.86 4.04 -14.25
N VAL A 105 -2.04 3.23 -14.90
CA VAL A 105 -2.52 2.07 -15.68
C VAL A 105 -2.36 0.80 -14.85
N PRO A 106 -3.46 0.14 -14.48
CA PRO A 106 -3.38 -1.14 -13.76
C PRO A 106 -2.55 -2.16 -14.51
N GLU A 107 -1.76 -2.92 -13.77
CA GLU A 107 -0.99 -4.06 -14.26
C GLU A 107 -1.06 -5.16 -13.22
N TYR A 108 -0.89 -6.40 -13.66
CA TYR A 108 -1.08 -7.55 -12.80
C TYR A 108 0.19 -8.38 -12.72
N ILE A 109 0.58 -8.72 -11.49
CA ILE A 109 1.66 -9.67 -11.20
C ILE A 109 0.96 -10.88 -10.60
N ASP A 110 0.81 -11.94 -11.39
CA ASP A 110 -0.09 -13.06 -11.11
C ASP A 110 -1.52 -12.51 -10.88
N ASN A 111 -2.07 -12.63 -9.68
CA ASN A 111 -3.38 -12.08 -9.35
C ASN A 111 -3.32 -10.71 -8.64
N ALA A 112 -2.13 -10.29 -8.24
CA ALA A 112 -1.96 -9.04 -7.52
C ALA A 112 -2.00 -7.83 -8.46
N VAL A 113 -2.59 -6.74 -8.00
CA VAL A 113 -2.79 -5.52 -8.80
C VAL A 113 -1.71 -4.49 -8.45
N THR A 114 -1.07 -3.96 -9.47
CA THR A 114 -0.13 -2.84 -9.39
C THR A 114 -0.36 -1.88 -10.55
N PHE A 115 0.61 -1.04 -10.88
CA PHE A 115 0.49 -0.04 -11.94
C PHE A 115 1.75 -0.04 -12.82
N LYS A 116 1.58 0.16 -14.11
CA LYS A 116 2.69 0.18 -15.07
C LYS A 116 3.76 1.21 -14.73
N GLN A 117 3.35 2.33 -14.15
CA GLN A 117 4.26 3.42 -13.80
C GLN A 117 5.07 3.16 -12.54
N ALA A 118 4.75 2.13 -11.76
CA ALA A 118 5.49 1.80 -10.56
C ALA A 118 6.93 1.39 -10.88
N LYS A 119 7.88 1.83 -10.06
CA LYS A 119 9.30 1.50 -10.18
C LYS A 119 9.68 0.28 -9.35
N LYS A 120 9.06 0.14 -8.18
CA LYS A 120 9.24 -1.00 -7.28
C LYS A 120 7.87 -1.44 -6.79
N VAL A 121 7.67 -2.75 -6.70
CA VAL A 121 6.41 -3.32 -6.22
C VAL A 121 6.74 -4.41 -5.21
N LEU A 122 6.20 -4.29 -4.01
CA LEU A 122 6.23 -5.36 -3.02
C LEU A 122 4.92 -6.12 -3.14
N VAL A 123 4.99 -7.36 -3.61
CA VAL A 123 3.83 -8.26 -3.69
C VAL A 123 3.78 -9.05 -2.39
N CYS A 124 2.69 -8.89 -1.65
CA CYS A 124 2.57 -9.39 -0.30
C CYS A 124 1.39 -10.34 -0.16
N LYS A 125 1.59 -11.39 0.63
CA LYS A 125 0.52 -12.25 1.11
C LYS A 125 0.23 -11.89 2.57
N LYS A 126 -1.02 -11.67 2.88
CA LYS A 126 -1.45 -11.37 4.24
C LYS A 126 -1.26 -12.58 5.15
N VAL A 127 -0.44 -12.44 6.20
CA VAL A 127 -0.15 -13.52 7.15
C VAL A 127 -0.73 -13.26 8.53
N ALA A 128 -1.05 -12.00 8.85
CA ALA A 128 -1.67 -11.64 10.13
C ALA A 128 -2.30 -10.26 10.02
N PHE A 129 -3.26 -10.00 10.86
CA PHE A 129 -3.80 -8.66 11.09
C PHE A 129 -4.17 -8.48 12.57
N LYS A 130 -4.16 -7.23 13.01
CA LYS A 130 -4.56 -6.88 14.38
C LYS A 130 -5.13 -5.46 14.37
N ASP A 131 -6.28 -5.30 14.99
CA ASP A 131 -6.85 -3.97 15.19
C ASP A 131 -6.07 -3.22 16.25
N MET A 132 -5.67 -2.00 15.94
CA MET A 132 -5.07 -1.08 16.90
C MET A 132 -6.18 -0.26 17.52
N THR A 133 -6.38 -0.44 18.82
CA THR A 133 -7.42 0.27 19.55
C THR A 133 -6.82 1.32 20.48
N PRO A 134 -7.54 2.43 20.74
CA PRO A 134 -7.01 3.54 21.55
C PRO A 134 -6.55 3.17 22.96
N ASP A 135 -7.08 2.08 23.53
CA ASP A 135 -6.69 1.59 24.85
C ASP A 135 -5.22 1.14 24.93
N GLY A 136 -4.61 0.87 23.76
CA GLY A 136 -3.19 0.55 23.66
C GLY A 136 -2.29 1.76 23.41
N PHE A 137 -2.85 2.97 23.28
CA PHE A 137 -2.09 4.18 22.99
C PHE A 137 -1.54 4.78 24.30
N LEU A 138 -0.22 4.89 24.39
CA LEU A 138 0.46 5.46 25.55
C LEU A 138 0.76 6.96 25.39
N ASP A 139 0.75 7.43 24.15
CA ASP A 139 0.93 8.86 23.80
C ASP A 139 -0.38 9.39 23.25
N SER A 140 -1.06 10.25 24.02
CA SER A 140 -2.36 10.80 23.63
C SER A 140 -2.31 11.66 22.36
N SER A 141 -1.14 12.16 21.97
CA SER A 141 -1.01 12.96 20.74
C SER A 141 -1.30 12.17 19.47
N ILE A 142 -1.22 10.84 19.52
CA ILE A 142 -1.49 9.99 18.36
C ILE A 142 -2.97 9.70 18.14
N GLU A 143 -3.83 9.99 19.09
CA GLU A 143 -5.28 9.72 19.00
C GLU A 143 -5.98 10.51 17.89
N LYS A 144 -5.36 11.58 17.42
CA LYS A 144 -5.88 12.40 16.32
C LYS A 144 -5.75 11.73 14.94
N TRP A 145 -4.97 10.71 14.84
CA TRP A 145 -4.74 9.98 13.59
C TRP A 145 -5.72 8.80 13.44
#